data_6971ecebfa60d2cacb50af354299f7c4
#
_entry.id   6971ecebfa60d2cacb50af354299f7c4
#
_cell.length_a   1.000
_cell.length_b   1.000
_cell.length_c   1.000
_cell.angle_alpha   90.00
_cell.angle_beta   90.00
_cell.angle_gamma   90.00
#
_symmetry.space_group_name_H-M   'P 1'
#
loop_
_entity.id
_entity.type
_entity.pdbx_description
1 polymer ?
#
loop_
_entity_poly.entity_id
_entity_poly.type
_entity_poly.pdbx_seq_one_letter_code
_entity_poly.pdbx_strand_id
1 'polypeptide(L)'
;MSEITVVIPNYNGMKYLPECMLSLCERQENAPEYEVLIIDNASADESVEYLEKEWCRKSGVRVSLIPMSENTGFCHAVNLGIRKAQSPYVILLNNDTKVEPGFLRGLYDAIREDERIFSVSAKMLMWDKPELIDDAGDRYCALGWAYSRGKGRPADKYEKNVSVFSACGGAAIYRRSVFEEIGYFDENHFAYLEDLDIGYRARIYGYENRYEPAAAVLHYGSASTGSRYNMRKTELSSANNVC
;
A
#
# COMPACT_ATOMS: atom_id res chain seq x y z
N MET A 1 21.16 7.03 5.61
CA MET A 1 20.43 5.91 4.96
C MET A 1 18.95 6.16 5.18
N SER A 2 18.14 5.99 4.15
CA SER A 2 16.69 6.22 4.28
C SER A 2 16.06 5.32 5.36
N GLU A 3 15.16 5.88 6.14
CA GLU A 3 14.39 5.14 7.16
C GLU A 3 13.25 4.35 6.51
N ILE A 4 12.74 4.85 5.38
CA ILE A 4 11.61 4.28 4.66
C ILE A 4 11.95 4.13 3.18
N THR A 5 11.57 2.99 2.58
CA THR A 5 11.44 2.85 1.13
C THR A 5 9.94 2.78 0.80
N VAL A 6 9.44 3.74 0.04
CA VAL A 6 8.06 3.70 -0.48
C VAL A 6 8.08 2.91 -1.78
N VAL A 7 7.43 1.75 -1.81
CA VAL A 7 7.30 0.89 -2.99
C VAL A 7 5.96 1.16 -3.65
N ILE A 8 5.99 1.57 -4.93
CA ILE A 8 4.81 1.85 -5.74
C ILE A 8 4.76 0.86 -6.90
N PRO A 9 3.88 -0.16 -6.85
CA PRO A 9 3.62 -0.97 -8.03
C PRO A 9 2.82 -0.14 -9.05
N ASN A 10 3.31 -0.08 -10.29
CA ASN A 10 2.65 0.67 -11.37
C ASN A 10 2.28 -0.25 -12.53
N TYR A 11 1.07 -0.10 -13.04
CA TYR A 11 0.63 -0.71 -14.29
C TYR A 11 -0.40 0.18 -14.99
N ASN A 12 -0.02 0.77 -16.12
CA ASN A 12 -0.86 1.70 -16.89
C ASN A 12 -1.48 2.81 -16.01
N GLY A 13 -0.64 3.40 -15.15
CA GLY A 13 -1.06 4.32 -14.10
C GLY A 13 -1.01 5.80 -14.46
N MET A 14 -0.68 6.17 -15.70
CA MET A 14 -0.40 7.56 -16.09
C MET A 14 -1.50 8.54 -15.66
N LYS A 15 -2.74 8.11 -15.65
CA LYS A 15 -3.88 8.94 -15.23
C LYS A 15 -3.80 9.42 -13.77
N TYR A 16 -3.21 8.64 -12.88
CA TYR A 16 -3.23 8.88 -11.42
C TYR A 16 -1.84 9.17 -10.86
N LEU A 17 -0.83 8.57 -11.46
CA LEU A 17 0.56 8.62 -11.06
C LEU A 17 1.10 10.06 -10.84
N PRO A 18 0.75 11.08 -11.67
CA PRO A 18 1.21 12.44 -11.43
C PRO A 18 0.80 13.02 -10.07
N GLU A 19 -0.45 12.84 -9.66
CA GLU A 19 -0.91 13.35 -8.37
C GLU A 19 -0.37 12.52 -7.20
N CYS A 20 -0.22 11.20 -7.38
CA CYS A 20 0.43 10.33 -6.41
C CYS A 20 1.86 10.80 -6.13
N MET A 21 2.67 10.97 -7.17
CA MET A 21 4.06 11.39 -7.05
C MET A 21 4.20 12.81 -6.49
N LEU A 22 3.36 13.74 -6.94
CA LEU A 22 3.39 15.12 -6.46
C LEU A 22 3.05 15.20 -4.96
N SER A 23 2.00 14.50 -4.53
CA SER A 23 1.58 14.50 -3.13
C SER A 23 2.62 13.83 -2.21
N LEU A 24 3.27 12.77 -2.69
CA LEU A 24 4.28 12.04 -1.94
C LEU A 24 5.61 12.80 -1.87
N CYS A 25 6.10 13.33 -2.98
CA CYS A 25 7.46 13.86 -3.05
C CYS A 25 7.58 15.36 -2.78
N GLU A 26 6.51 16.13 -2.90
CA GLU A 26 6.56 17.59 -2.76
C GLU A 26 5.69 18.15 -1.64
N ARG A 27 4.74 17.36 -1.10
CA ARG A 27 3.75 17.85 -0.13
C ARG A 27 3.85 17.21 1.25
N GLN A 28 4.89 16.41 1.52
CA GLN A 28 5.08 15.81 2.83
C GLN A 28 5.88 16.73 3.76
N GLU A 29 5.27 17.02 4.91
CA GLU A 29 5.90 17.84 5.95
C GLU A 29 6.49 16.95 7.05
N ASN A 30 7.65 17.34 7.58
CA ASN A 30 8.33 16.64 8.68
C ASN A 30 8.50 15.13 8.45
N ALA A 31 8.57 14.70 7.20
CA ALA A 31 8.79 13.31 6.85
C ALA A 31 10.16 12.81 7.35
N PRO A 32 10.28 11.55 7.80
CA PRO A 32 11.58 10.92 8.00
C PRO A 32 12.33 10.84 6.66
N GLU A 33 13.64 10.54 6.69
CA GLU A 33 14.36 10.29 5.44
C GLU A 33 13.77 9.10 4.69
N TYR A 34 13.37 9.29 3.44
CA TYR A 34 12.77 8.25 2.62
C TYR A 34 13.24 8.29 1.16
N GLU A 35 13.05 7.19 0.49
CA GLU A 35 13.22 7.05 -0.95
C GLU A 35 11.97 6.40 -1.57
N VAL A 36 11.78 6.59 -2.86
CA VAL A 36 10.68 6.02 -3.63
C VAL A 36 11.23 5.02 -4.63
N LEU A 37 10.70 3.81 -4.63
CA LEU A 37 11.01 2.74 -5.56
C LEU A 37 9.75 2.33 -6.32
N ILE A 38 9.73 2.62 -7.60
CA ILE A 38 8.60 2.29 -8.47
C ILE A 38 8.92 0.99 -9.21
N ILE A 39 8.01 0.02 -9.12
CA ILE A 39 8.08 -1.22 -9.89
C ILE A 39 7.04 -1.13 -10.98
N ASP A 40 7.50 -0.86 -12.20
CA ASP A 40 6.61 -0.78 -13.35
C ASP A 40 6.36 -2.16 -13.93
N ASN A 41 5.13 -2.60 -13.87
CA ASN A 41 4.69 -3.95 -14.19
C ASN A 41 4.37 -4.09 -15.69
N ALA A 42 5.29 -3.64 -16.55
CA ALA A 42 5.21 -3.60 -18.00
C ALA A 42 4.04 -2.72 -18.52
N SER A 43 4.02 -1.46 -18.09
CA SER A 43 3.05 -0.49 -18.61
C SER A 43 3.22 -0.25 -20.10
N ALA A 44 2.11 -0.06 -20.79
CA ALA A 44 2.04 0.28 -22.21
C ALA A 44 1.64 1.75 -22.46
N ASP A 45 1.36 2.49 -21.38
CA ASP A 45 1.10 3.93 -21.41
C ASP A 45 2.39 4.75 -21.19
N GLU A 46 2.27 6.07 -21.07
CA GLU A 46 3.40 6.98 -20.89
C GLU A 46 3.98 6.99 -19.47
N SER A 47 3.58 6.08 -18.58
CA SER A 47 4.01 6.05 -17.17
C SER A 47 5.53 6.01 -17.01
N VAL A 48 6.21 5.14 -17.76
CA VAL A 48 7.66 4.95 -17.68
C VAL A 48 8.39 6.22 -18.14
N GLU A 49 8.01 6.76 -19.30
CA GLU A 49 8.61 7.99 -19.85
C GLU A 49 8.42 9.17 -18.89
N TYR A 50 7.21 9.34 -18.34
CA TYR A 50 6.90 10.36 -17.35
C TYR A 50 7.79 10.26 -16.11
N LEU A 51 7.93 9.06 -15.53
CA LEU A 51 8.75 8.84 -14.34
C LEU A 51 10.23 9.11 -14.57
N GLU A 52 10.79 8.64 -15.69
CA GLU A 52 12.20 8.88 -16.05
C GLU A 52 12.49 10.35 -16.26
N LYS A 53 11.58 11.09 -16.87
CA LYS A 53 11.75 12.48 -17.24
C LYS A 53 11.54 13.44 -16.07
N GLU A 54 10.46 13.24 -15.30
CA GLU A 54 10.03 14.20 -14.30
C GLU A 54 10.55 13.88 -12.88
N TRP A 55 10.88 12.61 -12.58
CA TRP A 55 11.17 12.19 -11.21
C TRP A 55 12.54 11.53 -11.00
N CYS A 56 12.96 10.60 -11.84
CA CYS A 56 14.21 9.86 -11.61
C CYS A 56 15.48 10.72 -11.71
N ARG A 57 15.38 11.93 -12.29
CA ARG A 57 16.50 12.87 -12.46
C ARG A 57 16.33 14.13 -11.63
N LYS A 58 15.26 14.25 -10.87
CA LYS A 58 14.96 15.43 -10.06
C LYS A 58 15.80 15.43 -8.79
N SER A 59 16.26 16.63 -8.36
CA SER A 59 16.85 16.80 -7.04
C SER A 59 15.77 16.75 -5.94
N GLY A 60 16.11 16.26 -4.77
CA GLY A 60 15.18 16.12 -3.64
C GLY A 60 15.04 14.67 -3.22
N VAL A 61 13.81 14.14 -3.17
CA VAL A 61 13.56 12.74 -2.84
C VAL A 61 14.15 11.84 -3.90
N ARG A 62 14.92 10.83 -3.49
CA ARG A 62 15.46 9.82 -4.41
C ARG A 62 14.33 8.96 -4.95
N VAL A 63 14.14 8.99 -6.27
CA VAL A 63 13.16 8.17 -7.00
C VAL A 63 13.91 7.21 -7.92
N SER A 64 13.61 5.94 -7.82
CA SER A 64 14.16 4.87 -8.65
C SER A 64 13.03 4.11 -9.34
N LEU A 65 13.26 3.71 -10.59
CA LEU A 65 12.31 2.96 -11.41
C LEU A 65 12.92 1.62 -11.82
N ILE A 66 12.16 0.54 -11.66
CA ILE A 66 12.50 -0.79 -12.17
C ILE A 66 11.40 -1.20 -13.14
N PRO A 67 11.62 -1.10 -14.46
CA PRO A 67 10.69 -1.62 -15.46
C PRO A 67 10.81 -3.14 -15.56
N MET A 68 9.66 -3.82 -15.53
CA MET A 68 9.57 -5.27 -15.75
C MET A 68 9.24 -5.57 -17.21
N SER A 69 9.54 -6.78 -17.67
CA SER A 69 9.28 -7.22 -19.05
C SER A 69 7.83 -7.67 -19.29
N GLU A 70 7.10 -8.02 -18.23
CA GLU A 70 5.72 -8.49 -18.28
C GLU A 70 4.97 -8.15 -16.99
N ASN A 71 3.63 -8.16 -17.05
CA ASN A 71 2.79 -7.95 -15.88
C ASN A 71 2.65 -9.26 -15.09
N THR A 72 3.36 -9.33 -13.98
CA THR A 72 3.39 -10.49 -13.07
C THR A 72 2.43 -10.39 -11.88
N GLY A 73 1.57 -9.37 -11.87
CA GLY A 73 0.63 -9.11 -10.78
C GLY A 73 1.20 -8.25 -9.65
N PHE A 74 0.32 -7.93 -8.69
CA PHE A 74 0.66 -7.06 -7.56
C PHE A 74 1.71 -7.69 -6.64
N CYS A 75 1.49 -8.93 -6.21
CA CYS A 75 2.34 -9.60 -5.22
C CYS A 75 3.81 -9.70 -5.66
N HIS A 76 4.05 -10.09 -6.90
CA HIS A 76 5.42 -10.18 -7.43
C HIS A 76 6.09 -8.80 -7.49
N ALA A 77 5.37 -7.77 -7.96
CA ALA A 77 5.90 -6.42 -8.04
C ALA A 77 6.28 -5.85 -6.66
N VAL A 78 5.39 -5.98 -5.66
CA VAL A 78 5.69 -5.49 -4.31
C VAL A 78 6.78 -6.30 -3.63
N ASN A 79 6.84 -7.62 -3.81
CA ASN A 79 7.91 -8.47 -3.31
C ASN A 79 9.27 -8.06 -3.87
N LEU A 80 9.35 -7.79 -5.17
CA LEU A 80 10.57 -7.27 -5.79
C LEU A 80 11.00 -5.96 -5.12
N GLY A 81 10.06 -5.04 -4.90
CA GLY A 81 10.32 -3.77 -4.22
C GLY A 81 10.81 -3.96 -2.79
N ILE A 82 10.16 -4.82 -2.00
CA ILE A 82 10.54 -5.12 -0.60
C ILE A 82 11.94 -5.73 -0.52
N ARG A 83 12.28 -6.67 -1.42
CA ARG A 83 13.62 -7.30 -1.49
C ARG A 83 14.71 -6.31 -1.91
N LYS A 84 14.39 -5.31 -2.73
CA LYS A 84 15.34 -4.27 -3.17
C LYS A 84 15.53 -3.16 -2.14
N ALA A 85 14.54 -2.93 -1.29
CA ALA A 85 14.60 -1.93 -0.22
C ALA A 85 15.76 -2.23 0.75
N GLN A 86 16.46 -1.16 1.17
CA GLN A 86 17.53 -1.23 2.17
C GLN A 86 17.10 -0.64 3.51
N SER A 87 16.00 0.08 3.54
CA SER A 87 15.44 0.72 4.72
C SER A 87 14.84 -0.30 5.70
N PRO A 88 14.79 0.01 7.00
CA PRO A 88 14.17 -0.87 7.99
C PRO A 88 12.65 -0.99 7.81
N TYR A 89 12.02 0.03 7.20
CA TYR A 89 10.60 0.04 6.94
C TYR A 89 10.29 0.20 5.45
N VAL A 90 9.22 -0.45 5.01
CA VAL A 90 8.71 -0.35 3.64
C VAL A 90 7.27 0.12 3.70
N ILE A 91 6.93 1.15 2.93
CA ILE A 91 5.54 1.53 2.65
C ILE A 91 5.14 0.94 1.30
N LEU A 92 4.05 0.21 1.26
CA LEU A 92 3.36 -0.10 0.01
C LEU A 92 2.33 0.99 -0.25
N LEU A 93 2.35 1.55 -1.44
CA LEU A 93 1.45 2.63 -1.83
C LEU A 93 0.97 2.42 -3.27
N ASN A 94 -0.33 2.34 -3.46
CA ASN A 94 -0.91 2.24 -4.80
C ASN A 94 -0.69 3.53 -5.60
N ASN A 95 -0.46 3.40 -6.89
CA ASN A 95 -0.26 4.53 -7.81
C ASN A 95 -1.52 5.40 -8.02
N ASP A 96 -2.70 4.91 -7.64
CA ASP A 96 -3.99 5.61 -7.70
C ASP A 96 -4.41 6.24 -6.36
N THR A 97 -3.41 6.64 -5.57
CA THR A 97 -3.60 7.35 -4.30
C THR A 97 -3.06 8.78 -4.37
N LYS A 98 -3.58 9.61 -3.48
CA LYS A 98 -3.01 10.92 -3.12
C LYS A 98 -2.83 10.94 -1.62
N VAL A 99 -1.60 11.07 -1.16
CA VAL A 99 -1.28 11.12 0.26
C VAL A 99 -1.52 12.53 0.83
N GLU A 100 -2.09 12.59 2.03
CA GLU A 100 -2.28 13.84 2.76
C GLU A 100 -0.98 14.27 3.47
N PRO A 101 -0.80 15.56 3.80
CA PRO A 101 0.33 16.02 4.61
C PRO A 101 0.43 15.25 5.92
N GLY A 102 1.66 14.82 6.29
CA GLY A 102 1.89 14.03 7.50
C GLY A 102 1.68 12.51 7.35
N PHE A 103 1.31 12.01 6.18
CA PHE A 103 1.14 10.58 5.91
C PHE A 103 2.37 9.75 6.28
N LEU A 104 3.56 10.13 5.77
CA LEU A 104 4.80 9.43 6.06
C LEU A 104 5.15 9.47 7.55
N ARG A 105 4.97 10.62 8.17
CA ARG A 105 5.27 10.83 9.58
C ARG A 105 4.36 10.00 10.47
N GLY A 106 3.06 10.02 10.22
CA GLY A 106 2.08 9.27 11.00
C GLY A 106 2.33 7.75 10.97
N LEU A 107 2.57 7.19 9.78
CA LEU A 107 2.89 5.77 9.66
C LEU A 107 4.21 5.40 10.34
N TYR A 108 5.24 6.25 10.18
CA TYR A 108 6.57 6.01 10.76
C TYR A 108 6.54 6.03 12.29
N ASP A 109 5.84 6.98 12.89
CA ASP A 109 5.71 7.04 14.34
C ASP A 109 4.93 5.84 14.88
N ALA A 110 3.82 5.50 14.25
CA ALA A 110 2.97 4.40 14.69
C ALA A 110 3.67 3.02 14.64
N ILE A 111 4.46 2.72 13.60
CA ILE A 111 5.13 1.42 13.51
C ILE A 111 6.26 1.26 14.52
N ARG A 112 6.79 2.36 15.03
CA ARG A 112 7.89 2.38 16.01
C ARG A 112 7.43 2.29 17.46
N GLU A 113 6.13 2.39 17.73
CA GLU A 113 5.60 2.32 19.11
C GLU A 113 5.92 0.99 19.81
N ASP A 114 5.95 -0.12 19.07
CA ASP A 114 6.24 -1.45 19.60
C ASP A 114 6.93 -2.30 18.51
N GLU A 115 7.95 -3.07 18.90
CA GLU A 115 8.67 -3.96 17.98
C GLU A 115 7.81 -5.11 17.44
N ARG A 116 6.72 -5.45 18.14
CA ARG A 116 5.74 -6.45 17.69
C ARG A 116 4.81 -5.94 16.60
N ILE A 117 4.80 -4.64 16.28
CA ILE A 117 4.01 -4.12 15.18
C ILE A 117 4.68 -4.50 13.86
N PHE A 118 4.01 -5.37 13.10
CA PHE A 118 4.43 -5.75 11.75
C PHE A 118 4.00 -4.72 10.72
N SER A 119 2.72 -4.32 10.77
CA SER A 119 2.16 -3.40 9.78
C SER A 119 1.23 -2.35 10.38
N VAL A 120 1.15 -1.19 9.72
CA VAL A 120 0.21 -0.13 10.07
C VAL A 120 -0.50 0.34 8.80
N SER A 121 -1.83 0.18 8.77
CA SER A 121 -2.69 0.66 7.69
C SER A 121 -2.95 2.15 7.84
N ALA A 122 -2.87 2.89 6.76
CA ALA A 122 -3.33 4.27 6.70
C ALA A 122 -4.87 4.37 6.67
N LYS A 123 -5.39 5.56 6.95
CA LYS A 123 -6.80 5.93 6.73
C LYS A 123 -7.01 6.20 5.25
N MET A 124 -7.65 5.28 4.56
CA MET A 124 -7.97 5.46 3.15
C MET A 124 -9.37 6.06 3.01
N LEU A 125 -9.45 7.20 2.33
CA LEU A 125 -10.67 7.95 2.05
C LEU A 125 -11.06 7.77 0.59
N MET A 126 -12.35 7.76 0.28
CA MET A 126 -12.82 7.70 -1.10
C MET A 126 -12.46 8.99 -1.84
N TRP A 127 -11.87 8.90 -3.03
CA TRP A 127 -11.45 10.05 -3.82
C TRP A 127 -12.60 11.04 -4.10
N ASP A 128 -13.74 10.53 -4.55
CA ASP A 128 -14.88 11.35 -4.90
C ASP A 128 -15.75 11.79 -3.71
N LYS A 129 -15.51 11.19 -2.52
CA LYS A 129 -16.26 11.42 -1.28
C LYS A 129 -15.31 11.31 -0.09
N PRO A 130 -14.42 12.31 0.13
CA PRO A 130 -13.38 12.22 1.16
C PRO A 130 -13.94 12.21 2.59
N GLU A 131 -15.21 12.52 2.76
CA GLU A 131 -15.92 12.34 4.03
C GLU A 131 -16.25 10.88 4.37
N LEU A 132 -16.01 9.94 3.43
CA LEU A 132 -16.27 8.51 3.60
C LEU A 132 -14.99 7.70 3.58
N ILE A 133 -14.95 6.67 4.42
CA ILE A 133 -13.87 5.67 4.44
C ILE A 133 -13.95 4.79 3.19
N ASP A 134 -12.82 4.60 2.53
CA ASP A 134 -12.61 3.51 1.58
C ASP A 134 -12.06 2.28 2.30
N ASP A 135 -11.02 2.44 3.14
CA ASP A 135 -10.48 1.41 3.99
C ASP A 135 -9.91 1.99 5.30
N ALA A 136 -10.09 1.27 6.40
CA ALA A 136 -9.54 1.58 7.73
C ALA A 136 -8.95 0.33 8.40
N GLY A 137 -8.29 -0.53 7.60
CA GLY A 137 -7.80 -1.85 7.98
C GLY A 137 -8.85 -2.94 7.77
N ASP A 138 -8.38 -4.17 7.62
CA ASP A 138 -9.26 -5.30 7.37
C ASP A 138 -9.71 -6.00 8.64
N ARG A 139 -10.82 -6.68 8.51
CA ARG A 139 -11.36 -7.62 9.49
C ARG A 139 -11.61 -8.97 8.87
N TYR A 140 -11.45 -10.00 9.68
CA TYR A 140 -11.70 -11.38 9.31
C TYR A 140 -12.65 -12.00 10.32
N CYS A 141 -13.69 -12.66 9.85
CA CYS A 141 -14.65 -13.33 10.74
C CYS A 141 -14.40 -14.83 10.80
N ALA A 142 -14.92 -15.48 11.85
CA ALA A 142 -14.76 -16.92 12.09
C ALA A 142 -15.35 -17.83 10.98
N LEU A 143 -16.15 -17.27 10.08
CA LEU A 143 -16.72 -17.98 8.93
C LEU A 143 -15.83 -17.90 7.67
N GLY A 144 -14.62 -17.31 7.77
CA GLY A 144 -13.71 -17.22 6.63
C GLY A 144 -13.92 -16.02 5.70
N TRP A 145 -14.68 -15.00 6.13
CA TRP A 145 -14.91 -13.80 5.31
C TRP A 145 -14.05 -12.62 5.76
N ALA A 146 -13.37 -12.02 4.78
CA ALA A 146 -12.68 -10.75 4.94
C ALA A 146 -13.57 -9.59 4.56
N TYR A 147 -13.43 -8.46 5.24
CA TYR A 147 -14.11 -7.22 4.87
C TYR A 147 -13.34 -5.99 5.34
N SER A 148 -13.36 -4.97 4.50
CA SER A 148 -12.78 -3.66 4.75
C SER A 148 -13.52 -2.95 5.88
N ARG A 149 -12.78 -2.59 6.94
CA ARG A 149 -13.36 -1.88 8.08
C ARG A 149 -13.75 -0.46 7.66
N GLY A 150 -15.01 -0.11 7.85
CA GLY A 150 -15.52 1.23 7.66
C GLY A 150 -15.91 1.61 6.24
N LYS A 151 -15.76 0.77 5.25
CA LYS A 151 -16.05 1.11 3.85
C LYS A 151 -17.43 1.73 3.66
N GLY A 152 -17.47 2.96 3.10
CA GLY A 152 -18.67 3.75 2.89
C GLY A 152 -19.27 4.39 4.14
N ARG A 153 -18.58 4.33 5.28
CA ARG A 153 -18.99 4.97 6.54
C ARG A 153 -18.34 6.35 6.69
N PRO A 154 -18.95 7.27 7.47
CA PRO A 154 -18.37 8.58 7.75
C PRO A 154 -16.97 8.48 8.38
N ALA A 155 -16.01 9.22 7.84
CA ALA A 155 -14.60 9.17 8.23
C ALA A 155 -14.37 9.64 9.68
N ASP A 156 -15.18 10.54 10.19
CA ASP A 156 -15.14 11.08 11.56
C ASP A 156 -15.38 10.03 12.66
N LYS A 157 -15.86 8.84 12.29
CA LYS A 157 -16.03 7.69 13.21
C LYS A 157 -14.76 6.83 13.35
N TYR A 158 -13.72 7.13 12.57
CA TYR A 158 -12.49 6.33 12.46
C TYR A 158 -11.25 7.14 12.85
N GLU A 159 -11.34 7.95 13.91
CA GLU A 159 -10.27 8.83 14.41
C GLU A 159 -9.43 8.19 15.53
N LYS A 160 -9.59 6.89 15.79
CA LYS A 160 -8.84 6.18 16.83
C LYS A 160 -7.93 5.14 16.21
N ASN A 161 -6.68 5.15 16.64
CA ASN A 161 -5.72 4.08 16.45
C ASN A 161 -6.25 2.77 17.10
N VAL A 162 -6.24 1.69 16.36
CA VAL A 162 -6.76 0.40 16.81
C VAL A 162 -5.99 -0.76 16.17
N SER A 163 -5.99 -1.91 16.85
CA SER A 163 -5.54 -3.17 16.25
C SER A 163 -6.56 -3.62 15.17
N VAL A 164 -6.04 -4.08 14.04
CA VAL A 164 -6.81 -4.61 12.91
C VAL A 164 -6.34 -6.02 12.59
N PHE A 165 -7.08 -6.74 11.74
CA PHE A 165 -6.68 -8.09 11.38
C PHE A 165 -5.49 -8.07 10.41
N SER A 166 -5.57 -7.24 9.37
CA SER A 166 -4.49 -6.95 8.43
C SER A 166 -4.51 -5.47 8.02
N ALA A 167 -3.38 -4.98 7.54
CA ALA A 167 -3.29 -3.66 6.94
C ALA A 167 -3.55 -3.77 5.44
N CYS A 168 -4.35 -2.85 4.87
CA CYS A 168 -4.60 -2.81 3.44
C CYS A 168 -3.32 -2.46 2.67
N GLY A 169 -2.89 -3.34 1.78
CA GLY A 169 -1.67 -3.19 0.99
C GLY A 169 -1.64 -1.98 0.04
N GLY A 170 -2.78 -1.31 -0.13
CA GLY A 170 -2.87 -0.10 -0.96
C GLY A 170 -2.25 1.16 -0.34
N ALA A 171 -2.11 1.22 1.01
CA ALA A 171 -1.45 2.30 1.73
C ALA A 171 -1.08 1.85 3.15
N ALA A 172 0.04 1.18 3.32
CA ALA A 172 0.47 0.65 4.62
C ALA A 172 1.99 0.62 4.76
N ILE A 173 2.48 0.78 6.00
CA ILE A 173 3.88 0.59 6.35
C ILE A 173 4.09 -0.78 6.98
N TYR A 174 5.23 -1.39 6.70
CA TYR A 174 5.63 -2.71 7.16
C TYR A 174 7.04 -2.69 7.75
N ARG A 175 7.27 -3.45 8.81
CA ARG A 175 8.60 -3.75 9.35
C ARG A 175 9.29 -4.78 8.46
N ARG A 176 10.27 -4.36 7.67
CA ARG A 176 10.89 -5.18 6.62
C ARG A 176 11.51 -6.48 7.14
N SER A 177 12.13 -6.47 8.32
CA SER A 177 12.76 -7.67 8.89
C SER A 177 11.79 -8.82 9.14
N VAL A 178 10.52 -8.53 9.41
CA VAL A 178 9.50 -9.55 9.68
C VAL A 178 9.17 -10.39 8.44
N PHE A 179 9.31 -9.85 7.23
CA PHE A 179 9.13 -10.64 6.02
C PHE A 179 10.10 -11.82 5.91
N GLU A 180 11.29 -11.72 6.49
CA GLU A 180 12.26 -12.82 6.51
C GLU A 180 11.80 -13.99 7.40
N GLU A 181 10.95 -13.71 8.39
CA GLU A 181 10.42 -14.71 9.32
C GLU A 181 9.13 -15.34 8.84
N ILE A 182 8.17 -14.50 8.40
CA ILE A 182 6.83 -14.95 8.04
C ILE A 182 6.66 -15.26 6.55
N GLY A 183 7.68 -14.97 5.73
CA GLY A 183 7.63 -15.00 4.26
C GLY A 183 7.05 -13.74 3.66
N TYR A 184 7.21 -13.60 2.35
CA TYR A 184 6.72 -12.48 1.55
C TYR A 184 5.26 -12.68 1.15
N PHE A 185 4.68 -11.75 0.38
CA PHE A 185 3.35 -11.94 -0.22
C PHE A 185 3.34 -13.18 -1.12
N ASP A 186 2.29 -13.98 -1.06
CA ASP A 186 2.17 -15.18 -1.89
C ASP A 186 1.96 -14.77 -3.37
N GLU A 187 2.92 -15.09 -4.22
CA GLU A 187 2.90 -14.73 -5.64
C GLU A 187 1.88 -15.54 -6.47
N ASN A 188 1.28 -16.57 -5.88
CA ASN A 188 0.11 -17.23 -6.48
C ASN A 188 -1.14 -16.34 -6.42
N HIS A 189 -1.18 -15.38 -5.49
CA HIS A 189 -2.16 -14.31 -5.52
C HIS A 189 -1.72 -13.27 -6.55
N PHE A 190 -2.39 -13.23 -7.69
CA PHE A 190 -2.14 -12.18 -8.66
C PHE A 190 -2.49 -10.80 -8.11
N ALA A 191 -3.63 -10.69 -7.43
CA ALA A 191 -4.12 -9.54 -6.66
C ALA A 191 -5.34 -9.95 -5.82
N TYR A 192 -5.61 -9.19 -4.76
CA TYR A 192 -6.71 -9.35 -3.77
C TYR A 192 -6.50 -10.48 -2.76
N LEU A 193 -6.74 -10.13 -1.49
CA LEU A 193 -6.59 -10.95 -0.29
C LEU A 193 -5.15 -11.33 0.09
N GLU A 194 -4.16 -10.89 -0.66
CA GLU A 194 -2.74 -11.05 -0.34
C GLU A 194 -2.35 -10.33 0.96
N ASP A 195 -2.98 -9.19 1.22
CA ASP A 195 -2.80 -8.41 2.45
C ASP A 195 -3.42 -9.12 3.66
N LEU A 196 -4.54 -9.80 3.45
CA LEU A 196 -5.16 -10.62 4.48
C LEU A 196 -4.28 -11.80 4.87
N ASP A 197 -3.72 -12.52 3.88
CA ASP A 197 -2.82 -13.66 4.10
C ASP A 197 -1.58 -13.24 4.89
N ILE A 198 -0.86 -12.21 4.44
CA ILE A 198 0.36 -11.77 5.13
C ILE A 198 0.06 -11.26 6.54
N GLY A 199 -1.06 -10.55 6.73
CA GLY A 199 -1.52 -10.08 8.04
C GLY A 199 -1.89 -11.23 8.98
N TYR A 200 -2.47 -12.31 8.45
CA TYR A 200 -2.79 -13.52 9.21
C TYR A 200 -1.53 -14.26 9.64
N ARG A 201 -0.57 -14.48 8.72
CA ARG A 201 0.72 -15.09 9.05
C ARG A 201 1.45 -14.31 10.12
N ALA A 202 1.50 -12.99 10.04
CA ALA A 202 2.09 -12.14 11.06
C ALA A 202 1.47 -12.39 12.45
N ARG A 203 0.15 -12.50 12.53
CA ARG A 203 -0.55 -12.79 13.79
C ARG A 203 -0.24 -14.18 14.35
N ILE A 204 -0.08 -15.20 13.51
CA ILE A 204 0.35 -16.55 13.92
C ILE A 204 1.73 -16.50 14.58
N TYR A 205 2.62 -15.65 14.06
CA TYR A 205 3.97 -15.43 14.61
C TYR A 205 4.01 -14.49 15.81
N GLY A 206 2.85 -13.96 16.27
CA GLY A 206 2.74 -13.11 17.45
C GLY A 206 2.91 -11.63 17.20
N TYR A 207 2.94 -11.20 15.94
CA TYR A 207 2.98 -9.80 15.54
C TYR A 207 1.59 -9.16 15.53
N GLU A 208 1.55 -7.82 15.51
CA GLU A 208 0.34 -7.02 15.47
C GLU A 208 0.23 -6.24 14.17
N ASN A 209 -1.01 -6.07 13.68
CA ASN A 209 -1.36 -5.15 12.60
C ASN A 209 -2.20 -4.03 13.19
N ARG A 210 -1.92 -2.79 12.85
CA ARG A 210 -2.58 -1.60 13.38
C ARG A 210 -3.15 -0.70 12.29
N TYR A 211 -3.98 0.22 12.68
CA TYR A 211 -4.53 1.29 11.87
C TYR A 211 -4.19 2.63 12.50
N GLU A 212 -3.72 3.59 11.69
CA GLU A 212 -3.32 4.93 12.12
C GLU A 212 -4.13 6.00 11.37
N PRO A 213 -5.06 6.69 12.05
CA PRO A 213 -5.92 7.69 11.40
C PRO A 213 -5.20 8.99 11.04
N ALA A 214 -4.06 9.32 11.68
CA ALA A 214 -3.29 10.52 11.34
C ALA A 214 -2.59 10.40 9.98
N ALA A 215 -2.35 9.17 9.51
CA ALA A 215 -1.83 8.90 8.19
C ALA A 215 -2.98 8.70 7.21
N ALA A 216 -3.32 9.71 6.42
CA ALA A 216 -4.47 9.65 5.52
C ALA A 216 -4.07 9.70 4.04
N VAL A 217 -4.85 9.00 3.21
CA VAL A 217 -4.74 9.05 1.75
C VAL A 217 -6.13 9.11 1.10
N LEU A 218 -6.24 9.81 -0.01
CA LEU A 218 -7.37 9.68 -0.93
C LEU A 218 -7.07 8.54 -1.90
N HIS A 219 -8.00 7.62 -2.10
CA HIS A 219 -7.85 6.47 -2.96
C HIS A 219 -8.91 6.49 -4.07
N TYR A 220 -8.46 6.42 -5.30
CA TYR A 220 -9.34 6.42 -6.46
C TYR A 220 -10.18 5.14 -6.52
N GLY A 221 -9.53 4.04 -6.19
CA GLY A 221 -10.16 2.72 -6.12
C GLY A 221 -10.46 2.12 -7.48
N SER A 222 -9.97 0.90 -7.69
CA SER A 222 -10.23 0.14 -8.91
C SER A 222 -9.69 0.74 -10.23
N ALA A 223 -8.65 1.57 -10.15
CA ALA A 223 -8.05 2.20 -11.32
C ALA A 223 -7.54 1.17 -12.36
N SER A 224 -6.84 0.14 -11.89
CA SER A 224 -6.26 -0.91 -12.75
C SER A 224 -7.22 -2.03 -13.14
N THR A 225 -8.33 -2.20 -12.41
CA THR A 225 -9.27 -3.32 -12.61
C THR A 225 -10.66 -2.90 -13.09
N GLY A 226 -10.90 -1.60 -13.32
CA GLY A 226 -12.17 -1.07 -13.81
C GLY A 226 -13.25 -0.96 -12.75
N SER A 227 -14.52 -1.20 -13.08
CA SER A 227 -15.66 -0.93 -12.19
C SER A 227 -15.63 -1.70 -10.87
N ARG A 228 -16.37 -1.17 -9.87
CA ARG A 228 -16.54 -1.73 -8.52
C ARG A 228 -17.06 -3.18 -8.52
N TYR A 229 -17.82 -3.57 -9.54
CA TYR A 229 -18.32 -4.92 -9.78
C TYR A 229 -17.73 -5.41 -11.10
N ASN A 230 -16.68 -6.21 -11.04
CA ASN A 230 -15.98 -6.73 -12.18
C ASN A 230 -15.81 -8.25 -11.97
N MET A 231 -16.14 -9.03 -13.00
CA MET A 231 -16.06 -10.49 -12.97
C MET A 231 -14.66 -10.97 -12.59
N ARG A 232 -13.62 -10.30 -13.13
CA ARG A 232 -12.21 -10.61 -12.80
C ARG A 232 -11.86 -10.41 -11.32
N LYS A 233 -12.41 -9.38 -10.67
CA LYS A 233 -12.24 -9.19 -9.21
C LYS A 233 -12.87 -10.32 -8.42
N THR A 234 -14.09 -10.70 -8.81
CA THR A 234 -14.81 -11.79 -8.16
C THR A 234 -14.08 -13.12 -8.33
N GLU A 235 -13.57 -13.40 -9.52
CA GLU A 235 -12.77 -14.59 -9.82
C GLU A 235 -11.51 -14.65 -8.97
N LEU A 236 -10.70 -13.58 -8.96
CA LEU A 236 -9.46 -13.50 -8.18
C LEU A 236 -9.73 -13.62 -6.68
N SER A 237 -10.69 -12.85 -6.15
CA SER A 237 -11.03 -12.91 -4.72
C SER A 237 -11.60 -14.27 -4.32
N SER A 238 -12.37 -14.95 -5.19
CA SER A 238 -12.90 -16.27 -4.91
C SER A 238 -11.81 -17.34 -4.96
N ALA A 239 -10.92 -17.28 -5.94
CA ALA A 239 -9.77 -18.18 -6.02
C ALA A 239 -8.86 -18.06 -4.79
N ASN A 240 -8.52 -16.83 -4.40
CA ASN A 240 -7.62 -16.55 -3.29
C ASN A 240 -8.25 -16.80 -1.90
N ASN A 241 -9.58 -16.91 -1.80
CA ASN A 241 -10.26 -17.20 -0.52
C ASN A 241 -10.31 -18.70 -0.17
N VAL A 242 -9.82 -19.57 -1.05
CA VAL A 242 -9.86 -21.04 -0.92
C VAL A 242 -8.46 -21.63 -0.70
N CYS A 243 -7.42 -20.78 -0.77
CA CYS A 243 -6.02 -21.17 -0.61
C CYS A 243 -5.57 -21.13 0.85
#